data_a72e1664a7cf9f7e46c79c4bf43f4368
#
_entry.id   a72e1664a7cf9f7e46c79c4bf43f4368
#
_cell.length_a   1.000
_cell.length_b   1.000
_cell.length_c   1.000
_cell.angle_alpha   90.00
_cell.angle_beta   90.00
_cell.angle_gamma   90.00
#
_symmetry.space_group_name_H-M   'P 1'
#
loop_
_entity.id
_entity.type
_entity.pdbx_description
1 polymer ?
#
loop_
_entity_poly.entity_id
_entity_poly.type
_entity_poly.pdbx_seq_one_letter_code
_entity_poly.pdbx_strand_id
1 'polypeptide(L)'
;MMTRNETRRQWRKWLISLSFVFVCVGSAFGSSPQAAAAPSYDPPGPDRFSSVTVDYVKYHWLMYPWKGKESVCEIEIDHEGLPTPGDVYIDCGYDIWEEWIVQAPCTEYDVKLCQGYYVFLVDTEPAQKVVSTKLPPPSVQVTVENCHPVYTSSTSICEFEPILVLTGVEPLPDQYITGIQGLYEGQPFSCDATCRLKLPVTEEPFTIQFWAYSSYGDSSEMFDAQVRVAIRDTGDPDQSFWYIDVLSDQWAGVPVASCVQAWGTLPPVGGPPRWLSTPTQSEELGTNVPYNYLAAQLIRQQAVDVSMCPDGGLMPDESAPACGIDAAREAVYAWQNQFDEIILNVGKDTGVPANLLKNLFAKESQFWPGAHLKTDIGLGQLTEHGADTALLWNPPFFYQFCPLVMDSEECSKGYLHLDEDQQEYIRLALVDAVNANCDDCPLQIDLERANFSIGVFAHTMLANCEQAGQLVENVSGGRAGNAATYEDLWKFTLVNYNAGPGCLGEALDITEGEDLELTWENVAPHLAPACQGAINYVNEISAPQ
;
A
#
# COMPACT_ATOMS: atom_id res chain seq x y z
N MET A 1 33.44 -7.97 -32.08
CA MET A 1 33.41 -9.44 -32.07
C MET A 1 34.62 -9.93 -31.33
N MET A 2 34.52 -10.13 -30.03
CA MET A 2 35.40 -11.02 -29.23
C MET A 2 34.72 -11.20 -27.86
N THR A 3 34.50 -12.42 -27.48
CA THR A 3 33.59 -12.92 -26.48
C THR A 3 34.12 -12.78 -25.05
N ARG A 4 33.28 -12.27 -24.20
CA ARG A 4 33.44 -12.03 -22.74
C ARG A 4 33.25 -13.35 -21.96
N ASN A 5 34.25 -14.27 -21.99
CA ASN A 5 34.10 -15.56 -21.28
C ASN A 5 35.39 -16.24 -20.82
N GLU A 6 36.48 -15.49 -20.51
CA GLU A 6 37.75 -16.11 -20.09
C GLU A 6 38.37 -15.63 -18.76
N THR A 7 37.67 -14.81 -17.95
CA THR A 7 38.30 -14.25 -16.73
C THR A 7 37.79 -14.89 -15.42
N ARG A 8 37.00 -15.97 -15.47
CA ARG A 8 36.47 -16.62 -14.24
C ARG A 8 37.10 -17.98 -13.87
N ARG A 9 38.26 -18.34 -14.45
CA ARG A 9 38.86 -19.69 -14.25
C ARG A 9 40.25 -19.75 -13.61
N GLN A 10 40.80 -18.65 -13.07
CA GLN A 10 42.17 -18.64 -12.51
C GLN A 10 42.31 -18.47 -10.99
N TRP A 11 41.29 -18.43 -10.19
CA TRP A 11 41.39 -18.23 -8.73
C TRP A 11 41.08 -19.48 -7.89
N ARG A 12 41.31 -20.69 -8.43
CA ARG A 12 40.99 -21.94 -7.71
C ARG A 12 42.14 -22.95 -7.62
N LYS A 13 43.41 -22.49 -7.59
CA LYS A 13 44.55 -23.40 -7.40
C LYS A 13 45.67 -22.71 -6.59
N TRP A 14 45.46 -22.41 -5.32
CA TRP A 14 46.53 -22.14 -4.35
C TRP A 14 45.99 -22.33 -2.94
N LEU A 15 45.86 -23.57 -2.48
CA LEU A 15 45.71 -23.96 -1.08
C LEU A 15 45.85 -25.48 -0.99
N ILE A 16 47.09 -25.98 -1.06
CA ILE A 16 47.48 -27.26 -0.49
C ILE A 16 49.01 -27.19 -0.29
N SER A 17 49.43 -27.10 0.93
CA SER A 17 50.64 -27.61 1.53
C SER A 17 51.17 -26.66 2.60
N LEU A 18 50.96 -26.99 3.84
CA LEU A 18 52.00 -26.91 4.88
C LEU A 18 51.58 -27.80 6.06
N SER A 19 52.47 -28.71 6.29
CA SER A 19 52.37 -29.85 7.20
C SER A 19 52.55 -29.49 8.68
N PHE A 20 51.89 -30.23 9.52
CA PHE A 20 52.14 -30.65 10.92
C PHE A 20 53.49 -30.30 11.52
N VAL A 21 53.46 -29.62 12.67
CA VAL A 21 54.36 -29.81 13.80
C VAL A 21 53.52 -29.87 15.07
N PHE A 22 53.48 -31.06 15.71
CA PHE A 22 52.91 -31.29 17.04
C PHE A 22 53.90 -30.79 18.09
N VAL A 23 53.48 -29.83 18.92
CA VAL A 23 54.11 -29.59 20.22
C VAL A 23 53.05 -29.75 21.30
N CYS A 24 53.14 -30.86 22.04
CA CYS A 24 52.39 -31.05 23.28
C CYS A 24 52.97 -30.16 24.37
N VAL A 25 52.22 -29.15 24.80
CA VAL A 25 52.43 -28.50 26.09
C VAL A 25 51.12 -28.62 26.87
N GLY A 26 51.15 -29.38 27.91
CA GLY A 26 50.09 -29.56 28.88
C GLY A 26 49.76 -28.21 29.56
N SER A 27 48.52 -27.81 29.53
CA SER A 27 48.04 -26.67 30.28
C SER A 27 46.73 -27.01 30.96
N ALA A 28 46.72 -26.68 32.23
CA ALA A 28 45.64 -26.86 33.19
C ALA A 28 44.27 -26.40 32.63
N PHE A 29 43.29 -27.24 32.83
CA PHE A 29 41.87 -26.88 32.60
C PHE A 29 41.46 -25.80 33.59
N GLY A 30 41.52 -24.53 33.15
CA GLY A 30 40.69 -23.46 33.67
C GLY A 30 39.35 -23.52 32.96
N SER A 31 38.30 -23.94 33.63
CA SER A 31 36.93 -23.80 33.17
C SER A 31 36.63 -22.32 33.02
N SER A 32 36.69 -21.81 31.77
CA SER A 32 36.07 -20.53 31.45
C SER A 32 34.55 -20.63 31.78
N PRO A 33 33.98 -19.67 32.49
CA PRO A 33 32.54 -19.66 32.63
C PRO A 33 31.95 -19.57 31.20
N GLN A 34 31.18 -20.59 30.83
CA GLN A 34 30.31 -20.50 29.68
C GLN A 34 29.48 -19.21 29.88
N ALA A 35 29.71 -18.19 29.04
CA ALA A 35 28.78 -17.09 28.93
C ALA A 35 27.41 -17.73 28.67
N ALA A 36 26.49 -17.59 29.61
CA ALA A 36 25.13 -17.99 29.43
C ALA A 36 24.69 -17.27 28.14
N ALA A 37 24.22 -18.04 27.14
CA ALA A 37 23.60 -17.46 25.97
C ALA A 37 22.55 -16.47 26.48
N ALA A 38 22.63 -15.24 26.03
CA ALA A 38 21.58 -14.26 26.32
C ALA A 38 20.25 -14.93 25.98
N PRO A 39 19.23 -14.84 26.84
CA PRO A 39 17.92 -15.39 26.51
C PRO A 39 17.50 -14.81 25.15
N SER A 40 17.18 -15.67 24.21
CA SER A 40 16.58 -15.21 22.97
C SER A 40 15.19 -14.69 23.35
N TYR A 41 15.01 -13.38 23.26
CA TYR A 41 13.71 -12.74 23.41
C TYR A 41 12.94 -12.92 22.10
N ASP A 42 12.40 -14.12 21.92
CA ASP A 42 11.62 -14.47 20.74
C ASP A 42 10.22 -14.85 21.25
N PRO A 43 9.16 -14.10 20.89
CA PRO A 43 7.82 -14.45 21.31
C PRO A 43 7.42 -15.81 20.70
N PRO A 44 6.63 -16.64 21.39
CA PRO A 44 6.11 -17.89 20.82
C PRO A 44 5.22 -17.68 19.59
N GLY A 45 4.71 -16.45 19.41
CA GLY A 45 3.78 -16.10 18.33
C GLY A 45 2.35 -16.57 18.60
N PRO A 46 1.40 -16.16 17.74
CA PRO A 46 0.00 -16.55 17.90
C PRO A 46 -0.21 -18.00 17.46
N ASP A 47 -0.70 -18.82 18.40
CA ASP A 47 -1.04 -20.24 18.17
C ASP A 47 -2.45 -20.52 18.70
N ARG A 48 -3.46 -19.97 18.02
CA ARG A 48 -4.85 -20.08 18.45
C ARG A 48 -5.77 -20.50 17.32
N PHE A 49 -6.46 -21.61 17.55
CA PHE A 49 -7.42 -22.18 16.62
C PHE A 49 -8.71 -22.57 17.35
N SER A 50 -9.84 -22.35 16.70
CA SER A 50 -11.10 -22.97 17.07
C SER A 50 -11.36 -24.12 16.11
N SER A 51 -11.77 -25.26 16.63
CA SER A 51 -12.21 -26.38 15.80
C SER A 51 -13.68 -26.66 16.05
N VAL A 52 -14.43 -26.76 14.97
CA VAL A 52 -15.84 -27.11 14.99
C VAL A 52 -16.02 -28.39 14.19
N THR A 53 -16.70 -29.35 14.79
CA THR A 53 -17.11 -30.55 14.05
C THR A 53 -18.38 -30.20 13.28
N VAL A 54 -18.31 -30.29 11.97
CA VAL A 54 -19.44 -30.03 11.08
C VAL A 54 -19.94 -31.36 10.55
N ASP A 55 -21.24 -31.62 10.74
CA ASP A 55 -21.91 -32.75 10.13
C ASP A 55 -22.16 -32.43 8.66
N TYR A 56 -21.87 -33.34 7.79
CA TYR A 56 -22.16 -33.24 6.37
C TYR A 56 -22.60 -34.57 5.80
N VAL A 57 -23.08 -34.57 4.57
CA VAL A 57 -23.47 -35.79 3.86
C VAL A 57 -22.44 -36.05 2.78
N LYS A 58 -21.90 -37.23 2.79
CA LYS A 58 -21.01 -37.73 1.75
C LYS A 58 -21.86 -38.44 0.68
N TYR A 59 -21.62 -38.11 -0.57
CA TYR A 59 -22.33 -38.66 -1.70
C TYR A 59 -21.37 -39.54 -2.49
N HIS A 60 -21.75 -40.83 -2.71
CA HIS A 60 -20.99 -41.80 -3.47
C HIS A 60 -21.56 -41.92 -4.88
N TRP A 61 -20.80 -41.54 -5.84
CA TRP A 61 -21.17 -41.60 -7.24
C TRP A 61 -20.29 -42.58 -7.97
N LEU A 62 -20.88 -43.29 -8.97
CA LEU A 62 -20.15 -44.10 -9.95
C LEU A 62 -20.27 -43.46 -11.33
N MET A 63 -19.17 -43.41 -12.05
CA MET A 63 -19.15 -42.97 -13.44
C MET A 63 -19.14 -44.17 -14.36
N TYR A 64 -20.07 -44.20 -15.31
CA TYR A 64 -20.23 -45.26 -16.30
C TYR A 64 -20.11 -44.71 -17.72
N PRO A 65 -19.44 -45.42 -18.62
CA PRO A 65 -19.53 -45.12 -20.06
C PRO A 65 -20.92 -45.51 -20.57
N TRP A 66 -21.49 -44.68 -21.45
CA TRP A 66 -22.80 -45.00 -22.07
C TRP A 66 -22.83 -46.36 -22.80
N LYS A 67 -21.69 -46.81 -23.30
CA LYS A 67 -21.53 -48.06 -24.04
C LYS A 67 -20.92 -49.18 -23.20
N GLY A 68 -20.75 -49.02 -21.91
CA GLY A 68 -20.16 -49.98 -20.99
C GLY A 68 -21.14 -50.50 -19.96
N LYS A 69 -20.69 -51.47 -19.17
CA LYS A 69 -21.45 -52.04 -18.05
C LYS A 69 -20.72 -51.93 -16.73
N GLU A 70 -19.45 -51.56 -16.75
CA GLU A 70 -18.62 -51.42 -15.57
C GLU A 70 -18.34 -49.93 -15.32
N SER A 71 -18.31 -49.55 -14.08
CA SER A 71 -17.91 -48.18 -13.67
C SER A 71 -16.44 -47.97 -14.00
N VAL A 72 -16.11 -46.80 -14.47
CA VAL A 72 -14.72 -46.42 -14.77
C VAL A 72 -14.02 -45.79 -13.58
N CYS A 73 -14.79 -45.14 -12.69
CA CYS A 73 -14.29 -44.60 -11.43
C CYS A 73 -15.43 -44.41 -10.41
N GLU A 74 -15.06 -44.24 -9.16
CA GLU A 74 -15.89 -43.87 -8.03
C GLU A 74 -15.54 -42.44 -7.63
N ILE A 75 -16.57 -41.62 -7.36
CA ILE A 75 -16.41 -40.19 -7.01
C ILE A 75 -17.08 -39.97 -5.67
N GLU A 76 -16.33 -39.43 -4.71
CA GLU A 76 -16.84 -39.07 -3.40
C GLU A 76 -16.91 -37.54 -3.28
N ILE A 77 -18.10 -36.99 -3.06
CA ILE A 77 -18.28 -35.55 -2.88
C ILE A 77 -18.95 -35.20 -1.53
N ASP A 78 -18.64 -34.02 -1.01
CA ASP A 78 -19.16 -33.49 0.25
C ASP A 78 -20.14 -32.32 0.08
N HIS A 79 -20.67 -32.14 -1.12
CA HIS A 79 -21.67 -31.13 -1.47
C HIS A 79 -22.89 -31.72 -2.17
N GLU A 80 -24.03 -31.04 -2.08
CA GLU A 80 -25.24 -31.42 -2.80
C GLU A 80 -25.11 -31.20 -4.31
N GLY A 81 -25.73 -32.08 -5.10
CA GLY A 81 -25.78 -31.97 -6.54
C GLY A 81 -24.92 -32.99 -7.25
N LEU A 82 -24.63 -32.74 -8.52
CA LEU A 82 -23.79 -33.60 -9.35
C LEU A 82 -22.32 -33.33 -9.06
N PRO A 83 -21.43 -34.33 -9.26
CA PRO A 83 -19.99 -34.09 -9.25
C PRO A 83 -19.59 -32.95 -10.18
N THR A 84 -18.74 -32.06 -9.69
CA THR A 84 -18.16 -30.96 -10.45
C THR A 84 -17.01 -31.47 -11.34
N PRO A 85 -16.55 -30.68 -12.34
CA PRO A 85 -15.34 -31.02 -13.09
C PRO A 85 -14.10 -31.23 -12.20
N GLY A 86 -14.00 -30.52 -11.07
CA GLY A 86 -12.91 -30.69 -10.12
C GLY A 86 -12.95 -32.05 -9.42
N ASP A 87 -14.14 -32.50 -8.98
CA ASP A 87 -14.32 -33.79 -8.33
C ASP A 87 -13.96 -34.94 -9.28
N VAL A 88 -14.42 -34.86 -10.52
CA VAL A 88 -14.09 -35.86 -11.57
C VAL A 88 -12.58 -35.88 -11.85
N TYR A 89 -11.93 -34.73 -11.91
CA TYR A 89 -10.48 -34.68 -12.10
C TYR A 89 -9.72 -35.36 -10.95
N ILE A 90 -10.13 -35.09 -9.71
CA ILE A 90 -9.47 -35.60 -8.49
C ILE A 90 -9.63 -37.13 -8.40
N ASP A 91 -10.85 -37.64 -8.59
CA ASP A 91 -11.17 -39.03 -8.31
C ASP A 91 -11.03 -39.94 -9.54
N CYS A 92 -11.27 -39.43 -10.75
CA CYS A 92 -11.21 -40.19 -11.98
C CYS A 92 -9.93 -40.00 -12.81
N GLY A 93 -9.16 -38.93 -12.51
CA GLY A 93 -7.94 -38.61 -13.24
C GLY A 93 -8.15 -37.84 -14.55
N TYR A 94 -7.02 -37.34 -15.10
CA TYR A 94 -7.03 -36.43 -16.25
C TYR A 94 -7.71 -37.02 -17.50
N ASP A 95 -7.45 -38.28 -17.87
CA ASP A 95 -7.92 -38.84 -19.10
C ASP A 95 -9.46 -38.94 -19.16
N ILE A 96 -10.10 -39.37 -18.07
CA ILE A 96 -11.56 -39.45 -17.95
C ILE A 96 -12.17 -38.04 -17.84
N TRP A 97 -11.54 -37.16 -17.11
CA TRP A 97 -11.95 -35.76 -16.94
C TRP A 97 -11.95 -35.03 -18.29
N GLU A 98 -10.88 -35.15 -19.10
CA GLU A 98 -10.75 -34.49 -20.40
C GLU A 98 -11.86 -34.93 -21.36
N GLU A 99 -12.18 -36.25 -21.41
CA GLU A 99 -13.28 -36.75 -22.22
C GLU A 99 -14.65 -36.29 -21.69
N TRP A 100 -14.82 -36.26 -20.37
CA TRP A 100 -16.10 -35.93 -19.73
C TRP A 100 -16.48 -34.45 -19.87
N ILE A 101 -15.55 -33.52 -19.72
CA ILE A 101 -15.84 -32.08 -19.79
C ILE A 101 -16.21 -31.60 -21.19
N VAL A 102 -15.74 -32.24 -22.25
CA VAL A 102 -16.01 -31.87 -23.64
C VAL A 102 -17.21 -32.62 -24.23
N GLN A 103 -17.77 -33.59 -23.51
CA GLN A 103 -18.88 -34.37 -24.02
C GLN A 103 -20.16 -33.55 -24.16
N ALA A 104 -20.87 -33.73 -25.27
CA ALA A 104 -22.20 -33.14 -25.43
C ALA A 104 -23.23 -33.88 -24.53
N PRO A 105 -24.23 -33.17 -23.98
CA PRO A 105 -25.33 -33.80 -23.26
C PRO A 105 -26.01 -34.88 -24.13
N CYS A 106 -26.29 -36.03 -23.53
CA CYS A 106 -27.01 -37.10 -24.25
C CYS A 106 -28.48 -36.69 -24.44
N THR A 107 -28.88 -36.45 -25.70
CA THR A 107 -30.25 -36.12 -26.10
C THR A 107 -30.91 -37.24 -26.93
N GLU A 108 -30.22 -38.38 -27.13
CA GLU A 108 -30.70 -39.50 -27.91
C GLU A 108 -31.82 -40.24 -27.18
N TYR A 109 -32.86 -40.63 -27.92
CA TYR A 109 -33.94 -41.45 -27.38
C TYR A 109 -33.45 -42.88 -27.01
N ASP A 110 -32.53 -43.44 -27.79
CA ASP A 110 -31.81 -44.65 -27.44
C ASP A 110 -30.45 -44.30 -26.83
N VAL A 111 -30.34 -44.43 -25.51
CA VAL A 111 -29.12 -44.12 -24.73
C VAL A 111 -27.88 -44.90 -25.21
N LYS A 112 -28.03 -45.99 -25.95
CA LYS A 112 -26.91 -46.74 -26.53
C LYS A 112 -26.20 -45.97 -27.64
N LEU A 113 -26.80 -44.91 -28.15
CA LEU A 113 -26.20 -44.03 -29.17
C LEU A 113 -25.37 -42.94 -28.54
N CYS A 114 -25.53 -42.67 -27.22
CA CYS A 114 -24.76 -41.69 -26.51
C CYS A 114 -23.27 -42.06 -26.43
N GLN A 115 -22.43 -41.04 -26.39
CA GLN A 115 -20.98 -41.16 -26.21
C GLN A 115 -20.58 -40.52 -24.89
N GLY A 116 -19.40 -40.89 -24.40
CA GLY A 116 -18.88 -40.38 -23.14
C GLY A 116 -19.44 -41.10 -21.92
N TYR A 117 -19.63 -40.37 -20.83
CA TYR A 117 -19.93 -40.92 -19.51
C TYR A 117 -21.19 -40.30 -18.91
N TYR A 118 -21.78 -41.00 -17.95
CA TYR A 118 -22.80 -40.49 -17.05
C TYR A 118 -22.46 -40.87 -15.61
N VAL A 119 -22.90 -40.04 -14.65
CA VAL A 119 -22.72 -40.30 -13.23
C VAL A 119 -24.01 -40.83 -12.62
N PHE A 120 -23.89 -41.75 -11.68
CA PHE A 120 -25.00 -42.40 -10.98
C PHE A 120 -24.74 -42.35 -9.46
N LEU A 121 -25.65 -41.75 -8.73
CA LEU A 121 -25.59 -41.73 -7.27
C LEU A 121 -25.91 -43.11 -6.71
N VAL A 122 -24.99 -43.70 -5.99
CA VAL A 122 -25.13 -45.05 -5.38
C VAL A 122 -25.80 -44.94 -4.03
N ASP A 123 -25.23 -44.16 -3.13
CA ASP A 123 -25.75 -43.93 -1.80
C ASP A 123 -25.24 -42.62 -1.19
N THR A 124 -25.70 -42.34 0.00
CA THR A 124 -25.25 -41.22 0.79
C THR A 124 -25.03 -41.65 2.24
N GLU A 125 -23.94 -41.20 2.86
CA GLU A 125 -23.68 -41.46 4.26
C GLU A 125 -23.49 -40.20 5.06
N PRO A 126 -23.97 -40.15 6.31
CA PRO A 126 -23.63 -39.05 7.20
C PRO A 126 -22.15 -39.13 7.60
N ALA A 127 -21.46 -38.05 7.50
CA ALA A 127 -20.04 -37.93 7.85
C ALA A 127 -19.79 -36.70 8.70
N GLN A 128 -18.61 -36.62 9.30
CA GLN A 128 -18.19 -35.47 10.12
C GLN A 128 -16.81 -35.06 9.70
N LYS A 129 -16.62 -33.73 9.56
CA LYS A 129 -15.29 -33.15 9.36
C LYS A 129 -15.00 -32.10 10.43
N VAL A 130 -13.76 -32.08 10.90
CA VAL A 130 -13.29 -31.03 11.81
C VAL A 130 -12.78 -29.87 10.97
N VAL A 131 -13.47 -28.75 11.06
CA VAL A 131 -13.04 -27.50 10.43
C VAL A 131 -12.29 -26.69 11.48
N SER A 132 -11.01 -26.39 11.24
CA SER A 132 -10.19 -25.56 12.09
C SER A 132 -10.14 -24.14 11.53
N THR A 133 -10.49 -23.17 12.36
CA THR A 133 -10.45 -21.74 12.01
C THR A 133 -9.44 -21.04 12.90
N LYS A 134 -8.54 -20.25 12.31
CA LYS A 134 -7.59 -19.41 13.06
C LYS A 134 -8.36 -18.29 13.77
N LEU A 135 -8.12 -18.15 15.06
CA LEU A 135 -8.71 -17.08 15.86
C LEU A 135 -7.87 -15.81 15.79
N PRO A 136 -8.47 -14.61 15.99
CA PRO A 136 -7.73 -13.36 15.96
C PRO A 136 -6.66 -13.32 17.06
N PRO A 137 -5.39 -12.93 16.71
CA PRO A 137 -4.28 -12.91 17.66
C PRO A 137 -4.39 -11.72 18.63
N PRO A 138 -3.65 -11.77 19.77
CA PRO A 138 -3.47 -10.59 20.60
C PRO A 138 -2.63 -9.55 19.83
N SER A 139 -2.77 -8.29 20.20
CA SER A 139 -2.04 -7.17 19.60
C SER A 139 -1.57 -6.17 20.66
N VAL A 140 -0.82 -5.17 20.23
CA VAL A 140 -0.39 -4.05 21.09
C VAL A 140 -0.71 -2.75 20.37
N GLN A 141 -1.41 -1.87 21.03
CA GLN A 141 -1.69 -0.53 20.54
C GLN A 141 -0.61 0.43 21.04
N VAL A 142 -0.07 1.28 20.15
CA VAL A 142 0.93 2.29 20.46
C VAL A 142 0.29 3.67 20.47
N THR A 143 0.47 4.42 21.57
CA THR A 143 -0.01 5.79 21.73
C THR A 143 1.05 6.66 22.44
N VAL A 144 0.82 7.96 22.52
CA VAL A 144 1.64 8.90 23.29
C VAL A 144 0.80 9.70 24.26
N GLU A 145 1.31 9.93 25.47
CA GLU A 145 0.67 10.77 26.49
C GLU A 145 1.22 12.20 26.47
N ASN A 146 0.37 13.17 26.84
CA ASN A 146 0.70 14.60 26.95
C ASN A 146 1.06 15.28 25.63
N CYS A 147 0.64 14.73 24.52
CA CYS A 147 1.02 15.19 23.19
C CYS A 147 -0.21 15.41 22.31
N HIS A 148 -0.07 16.30 21.34
CA HIS A 148 -1.05 16.58 20.30
C HIS A 148 -0.40 16.40 18.92
N PRO A 149 -1.08 15.80 17.94
CA PRO A 149 -0.52 15.61 16.61
C PRO A 149 -0.23 16.96 15.93
N VAL A 150 0.91 17.04 15.26
CA VAL A 150 1.26 18.17 14.39
C VAL A 150 0.82 17.83 12.97
N TYR A 151 -0.04 18.65 12.40
CA TYR A 151 -0.47 18.50 11.01
C TYR A 151 -0.95 17.09 10.65
N THR A 152 -1.53 16.38 11.62
CA THR A 152 -2.00 14.99 11.43
C THR A 152 -0.92 14.08 10.81
N SER A 153 0.27 14.08 11.36
CA SER A 153 1.43 13.28 10.90
C SER A 153 1.92 12.32 12.00
N SER A 154 3.01 11.61 11.73
CA SER A 154 3.72 10.80 12.73
C SER A 154 4.29 11.64 13.90
N THR A 155 4.36 12.97 13.74
CA THR A 155 4.90 13.90 14.72
C THR A 155 3.81 14.39 15.66
N SER A 156 4.11 14.44 16.96
CA SER A 156 3.28 15.08 17.97
C SER A 156 4.08 16.10 18.78
N ILE A 157 3.45 17.24 19.09
CA ILE A 157 3.97 18.24 20.03
C ILE A 157 3.49 17.89 21.43
N CYS A 158 4.39 17.98 22.40
CA CYS A 158 4.12 17.64 23.79
C CYS A 158 4.45 18.83 24.71
N GLU A 159 3.56 19.11 25.65
CA GLU A 159 3.78 20.18 26.67
C GLU A 159 4.85 19.77 27.69
N PHE A 160 5.01 18.47 27.89
CA PHE A 160 5.98 17.89 28.81
C PHE A 160 6.74 16.75 28.10
N GLU A 161 7.75 16.17 28.81
CA GLU A 161 8.46 14.98 28.36
C GLU A 161 7.45 13.91 27.87
N PRO A 162 7.53 13.48 26.60
CA PRO A 162 6.58 12.52 26.04
C PRO A 162 6.75 11.15 26.67
N ILE A 163 5.63 10.46 26.83
CA ILE A 163 5.58 9.09 27.29
C ILE A 163 4.99 8.24 26.16
N LEU A 164 5.76 7.28 25.65
CA LEU A 164 5.25 6.26 24.75
C LEU A 164 4.47 5.23 25.55
N VAL A 165 3.26 4.93 25.13
CA VAL A 165 2.37 3.99 25.81
C VAL A 165 2.09 2.81 24.90
N LEU A 166 2.42 1.61 25.38
CA LEU A 166 2.08 0.35 24.74
C LEU A 166 0.93 -0.28 25.53
N THR A 167 -0.20 -0.53 24.89
CA THR A 167 -1.38 -1.15 25.53
C THR A 167 -1.71 -2.46 24.83
N GLY A 168 -1.65 -3.55 25.55
CA GLY A 168 -2.02 -4.86 25.03
C GLY A 168 -3.51 -4.99 24.80
N VAL A 169 -3.89 -5.56 23.67
CA VAL A 169 -5.29 -5.79 23.25
C VAL A 169 -5.52 -7.27 23.03
N GLU A 170 -6.49 -7.83 23.77
CA GLU A 170 -6.91 -9.22 23.62
C GLU A 170 -8.30 -9.27 22.98
N PRO A 171 -8.43 -9.79 21.74
CA PRO A 171 -9.71 -9.80 21.04
C PRO A 171 -10.66 -10.94 21.46
N LEU A 172 -10.14 -11.98 22.13
CA LEU A 172 -10.98 -13.11 22.53
C LEU A 172 -11.76 -12.78 23.83
N PRO A 173 -13.06 -13.06 23.87
CA PRO A 173 -13.84 -12.92 25.11
C PRO A 173 -13.28 -13.83 26.21
N ASP A 174 -13.34 -13.37 27.45
CA ASP A 174 -12.85 -14.06 28.65
C ASP A 174 -11.32 -14.30 28.70
N GLN A 175 -10.56 -13.75 27.76
CA GLN A 175 -9.10 -13.71 27.79
C GLN A 175 -8.61 -12.28 28.07
N TYR A 176 -7.36 -12.16 28.50
CA TYR A 176 -6.74 -10.88 28.84
C TYR A 176 -5.23 -10.92 28.58
N ILE A 177 -4.64 -9.75 28.42
CA ILE A 177 -3.17 -9.62 28.31
C ILE A 177 -2.55 -9.81 29.67
N THR A 178 -1.61 -10.75 29.76
CA THR A 178 -0.87 -11.08 31.00
C THR A 178 0.38 -10.23 31.16
N GLY A 179 0.92 -9.66 30.09
CA GLY A 179 2.07 -8.78 30.12
C GLY A 179 2.54 -8.41 28.71
N ILE A 180 3.28 -7.31 28.64
CA ILE A 180 4.00 -6.87 27.45
C ILE A 180 5.49 -6.98 27.72
N GLN A 181 6.24 -7.53 26.78
CA GLN A 181 7.70 -7.56 26.78
C GLN A 181 8.25 -6.90 25.53
N GLY A 182 9.50 -6.46 25.60
CA GLY A 182 10.13 -5.86 24.43
C GLY A 182 11.61 -5.60 24.63
N LEU A 183 12.22 -5.07 23.57
CA LEU A 183 13.62 -4.66 23.51
C LEU A 183 13.68 -3.18 23.11
N TYR A 184 14.43 -2.40 23.86
CA TYR A 184 14.78 -1.04 23.57
C TYR A 184 16.30 -0.90 23.57
N GLU A 185 16.90 -0.54 22.44
CA GLU A 185 18.37 -0.54 22.25
C GLU A 185 19.06 -1.82 22.75
N GLY A 186 18.43 -2.97 22.53
CA GLY A 186 18.92 -4.26 23.01
C GLY A 186 18.75 -4.52 24.51
N GLN A 187 18.17 -3.57 25.26
CA GLN A 187 17.82 -3.75 26.67
C GLN A 187 16.38 -4.25 26.80
N PRO A 188 16.16 -5.36 27.51
CA PRO A 188 14.82 -5.90 27.69
C PRO A 188 14.00 -5.04 28.66
N PHE A 189 12.71 -4.89 28.38
CA PHE A 189 11.73 -4.37 29.31
C PHE A 189 10.53 -5.31 29.44
N SER A 190 9.81 -5.21 30.55
CA SER A 190 8.59 -5.97 30.79
C SER A 190 7.65 -5.16 31.66
N CYS A 191 6.37 -5.23 31.35
CA CYS A 191 5.31 -4.56 32.08
C CYS A 191 4.07 -5.44 32.14
N ASP A 192 3.05 -5.00 32.87
CA ASP A 192 1.73 -5.61 32.85
C ASP A 192 1.04 -5.33 31.48
N ALA A 193 -0.27 -5.30 31.43
CA ALA A 193 -1.02 -5.08 30.19
C ALA A 193 -0.81 -3.68 29.55
N THR A 194 -0.12 -2.76 30.23
CA THR A 194 0.22 -1.41 29.74
C THR A 194 1.62 -1.03 30.16
N CYS A 195 2.45 -0.65 29.19
CA CYS A 195 3.78 -0.07 29.41
C CYS A 195 3.74 1.45 29.23
N ARG A 196 4.42 2.19 30.10
CA ARG A 196 4.71 3.61 29.94
C ARG A 196 6.21 3.81 29.88
N LEU A 197 6.72 4.13 28.69
CA LEU A 197 8.14 4.22 28.43
C LEU A 197 8.54 5.69 28.30
N LYS A 198 9.46 6.14 29.17
CA LYS A 198 10.18 7.40 28.99
C LYS A 198 11.37 7.14 28.09
N LEU A 199 11.47 7.94 27.05
CA LEU A 199 12.45 7.76 26.01
C LEU A 199 13.49 8.89 26.02
N PRO A 200 14.74 8.64 25.68
CA PRO A 200 15.76 9.67 25.58
C PRO A 200 15.49 10.61 24.41
N VAL A 201 16.03 11.81 24.51
CA VAL A 201 16.14 12.73 23.39
C VAL A 201 17.21 12.23 22.44
N THR A 202 16.84 12.02 21.18
CA THR A 202 17.75 11.56 20.13
C THR A 202 17.53 12.37 18.85
N GLU A 203 18.59 12.63 18.09
CA GLU A 203 18.49 13.24 16.76
C GLU A 203 18.07 12.19 15.72
N GLU A 204 18.59 10.98 15.86
CA GLU A 204 18.27 9.84 15.00
C GLU A 204 17.18 8.98 15.62
N PRO A 205 16.29 8.37 14.81
CA PRO A 205 15.30 7.46 15.30
C PRO A 205 15.92 6.15 15.77
N PHE A 206 15.29 5.52 16.76
CA PHE A 206 15.65 4.18 17.22
C PHE A 206 14.43 3.26 17.19
N THR A 207 14.69 1.94 17.14
CA THR A 207 13.64 0.92 17.06
C THR A 207 13.38 0.33 18.44
N ILE A 208 12.10 0.27 18.80
CA ILE A 208 11.58 -0.48 19.95
C ILE A 208 10.86 -1.70 19.39
N GLN A 209 11.25 -2.91 19.86
CA GLN A 209 10.55 -4.15 19.55
C GLN A 209 9.68 -4.55 20.75
N PHE A 210 8.46 -5.04 20.50
CA PHE A 210 7.54 -5.40 21.58
C PHE A 210 6.50 -6.44 21.13
N TRP A 211 5.97 -7.19 22.11
CA TRP A 211 4.90 -8.17 21.93
C TRP A 211 4.12 -8.33 23.23
N ALA A 212 2.90 -8.83 23.13
CA ALA A 212 2.01 -9.07 24.26
C ALA A 212 1.76 -10.56 24.47
N TYR A 213 1.79 -11.02 25.74
CA TYR A 213 1.37 -12.35 26.13
C TYR A 213 -0.11 -12.36 26.53
N SER A 214 -0.81 -13.41 26.12
CA SER A 214 -2.21 -13.64 26.45
C SER A 214 -2.40 -14.70 27.53
N SER A 215 -3.48 -14.59 28.28
CA SER A 215 -3.97 -15.65 29.18
C SER A 215 -4.42 -16.91 28.42
N TYR A 216 -4.59 -16.84 27.11
CA TYR A 216 -4.84 -17.99 26.23
C TYR A 216 -3.64 -18.96 26.20
N GLY A 217 -2.44 -18.47 26.50
CA GLY A 217 -1.19 -19.25 26.55
C GLY A 217 -0.26 -19.02 25.35
N ASP A 218 -0.58 -18.08 24.48
CA ASP A 218 0.23 -17.64 23.33
C ASP A 218 0.68 -16.17 23.47
N SER A 219 1.29 -15.63 22.42
CA SER A 219 1.63 -14.21 22.33
C SER A 219 1.17 -13.61 21.01
N SER A 220 1.22 -12.29 20.91
CA SER A 220 1.21 -11.61 19.62
C SER A 220 2.45 -11.96 18.80
N GLU A 221 2.46 -11.57 17.54
CA GLU A 221 3.68 -11.41 16.77
C GLU A 221 4.56 -10.34 17.40
N MET A 222 5.84 -10.31 17.02
CA MET A 222 6.74 -9.23 17.40
C MET A 222 6.47 -8.04 16.50
N PHE A 223 6.14 -6.92 17.12
CA PHE A 223 5.93 -5.63 16.47
C PHE A 223 7.14 -4.75 16.68
N ASP A 224 7.28 -3.72 15.84
CA ASP A 224 8.27 -2.67 16.02
C ASP A 224 7.65 -1.27 15.93
N ALA A 225 8.34 -0.31 16.51
CA ALA A 225 8.10 1.10 16.36
C ALA A 225 9.44 1.83 16.21
N GLN A 226 9.56 2.64 15.16
CA GLN A 226 10.61 3.64 15.09
C GLN A 226 10.16 4.88 15.85
N VAL A 227 10.99 5.34 16.76
CA VAL A 227 10.66 6.48 17.63
C VAL A 227 11.82 7.45 17.66
N ARG A 228 11.50 8.75 17.62
CA ARG A 228 12.44 9.84 17.82
C ARG A 228 11.83 10.86 18.77
N VAL A 229 12.58 11.26 19.81
CA VAL A 229 12.18 12.33 20.73
C VAL A 229 13.14 13.50 20.56
N ALA A 230 12.62 14.67 20.26
CA ALA A 230 13.40 15.89 20.08
C ALA A 230 12.89 17.03 20.93
N ILE A 231 13.77 17.97 21.28
CA ILE A 231 13.43 19.24 21.92
C ILE A 231 13.78 20.34 20.94
N ARG A 232 12.83 21.23 20.66
CA ARG A 232 13.08 22.43 19.89
C ARG A 232 13.07 23.62 20.81
N ASP A 233 14.21 24.27 20.90
CA ASP A 233 14.35 25.54 21.59
C ASP A 233 13.83 26.66 20.68
N THR A 234 12.85 27.42 21.15
CA THR A 234 12.28 28.57 20.42
C THR A 234 13.09 29.83 20.58
N GLY A 235 14.20 29.78 21.36
CA GLY A 235 14.99 30.95 21.77
C GLY A 235 14.38 31.70 22.96
N ASP A 236 13.22 31.25 23.45
CA ASP A 236 12.59 31.69 24.69
C ASP A 236 12.76 30.58 25.73
N PRO A 237 13.53 30.79 26.83
CA PRO A 237 13.80 29.73 27.81
C PRO A 237 12.54 29.16 28.49
N ASP A 238 11.39 29.86 28.37
CA ASP A 238 10.11 29.40 28.92
C ASP A 238 9.22 28.69 27.88
N GLN A 239 9.68 28.49 26.64
CA GLN A 239 8.92 27.91 25.52
C GLN A 239 9.68 26.83 24.75
N SER A 240 10.33 25.89 25.41
CA SER A 240 10.82 24.70 24.75
C SER A 240 9.67 23.70 24.57
N PHE A 241 9.51 23.18 23.34
CA PHE A 241 8.53 22.14 23.04
C PHE A 241 9.22 20.80 22.85
N TRP A 242 8.61 19.77 23.38
CA TRP A 242 8.96 18.40 23.09
C TRP A 242 8.25 17.94 21.82
N TYR A 243 8.94 17.16 21.02
CA TYR A 243 8.39 16.49 19.85
C TYR A 243 8.64 15.00 19.97
N ILE A 244 7.66 14.20 19.60
CA ILE A 244 7.82 12.76 19.44
C ILE A 244 7.30 12.35 18.08
N ASP A 245 8.12 11.60 17.34
CA ASP A 245 7.76 10.97 16.09
C ASP A 245 7.64 9.47 16.34
N VAL A 246 6.58 8.85 15.80
CA VAL A 246 6.32 7.41 15.94
C VAL A 246 5.90 6.84 14.59
N LEU A 247 6.63 5.84 14.09
CA LEU A 247 6.23 5.01 12.96
C LEU A 247 6.08 3.56 13.44
N SER A 248 4.86 3.02 13.34
CA SER A 248 4.54 1.64 13.72
C SER A 248 3.21 1.25 13.10
N ASP A 249 3.08 0.01 12.67
CA ASP A 249 1.81 -0.59 12.24
C ASP A 249 0.80 -0.70 13.39
N GLN A 250 1.28 -0.59 14.63
CA GLN A 250 0.49 -0.61 15.86
C GLN A 250 0.09 0.80 16.35
N TRP A 251 0.42 1.82 15.58
CA TRP A 251 0.10 3.21 15.93
C TRP A 251 -1.40 3.48 15.92
N ALA A 252 -1.92 3.94 17.05
CA ALA A 252 -3.33 4.27 17.21
C ALA A 252 -3.63 5.78 17.08
N GLY A 253 -2.62 6.57 16.71
CA GLY A 253 -2.77 7.98 16.42
C GLY A 253 -3.28 8.25 15.01
N VAL A 254 -2.92 9.39 14.45
CA VAL A 254 -3.30 9.75 13.09
C VAL A 254 -2.61 8.82 12.10
N PRO A 255 -3.34 8.27 11.12
CA PRO A 255 -2.76 7.42 10.10
C PRO A 255 -1.61 8.07 9.35
N VAL A 256 -0.59 7.29 9.06
CA VAL A 256 0.56 7.65 8.22
C VAL A 256 0.50 6.78 6.97
N ALA A 257 0.85 7.32 5.82
CA ALA A 257 0.86 6.56 4.56
C ALA A 257 1.72 5.30 4.68
N SER A 258 1.23 4.18 4.17
CA SER A 258 1.91 2.88 4.24
C SER A 258 3.36 2.94 3.73
N CYS A 259 3.59 3.70 2.66
CA CYS A 259 4.91 3.90 2.09
C CYS A 259 5.89 4.61 3.04
N VAL A 260 5.43 5.55 3.87
CA VAL A 260 6.28 6.22 4.87
C VAL A 260 6.77 5.22 5.91
N GLN A 261 5.90 4.29 6.32
CA GLN A 261 6.28 3.19 7.21
C GLN A 261 7.24 2.22 6.51
N ALA A 262 6.94 1.83 5.26
CA ALA A 262 7.81 0.97 4.47
C ALA A 262 9.19 1.59 4.23
N TRP A 263 9.25 2.88 3.90
CA TRP A 263 10.51 3.62 3.77
C TRP A 263 11.31 3.68 5.07
N GLY A 264 10.63 3.67 6.22
CA GLY A 264 11.26 3.83 7.54
C GLY A 264 11.90 5.19 7.73
N THR A 265 11.24 6.25 7.24
CA THR A 265 11.73 7.63 7.33
C THR A 265 10.76 8.51 8.09
N LEU A 266 11.29 9.38 8.92
CA LEU A 266 10.52 10.36 9.70
C LEU A 266 10.55 11.73 9.03
N PRO A 267 9.49 12.54 9.17
CA PRO A 267 9.52 13.93 8.72
C PRO A 267 10.60 14.73 9.49
N PRO A 268 10.97 15.92 9.04
CA PRO A 268 11.86 16.81 9.81
C PRO A 268 11.33 17.05 11.23
N VAL A 269 12.24 17.32 12.18
CA VAL A 269 11.85 17.64 13.56
C VAL A 269 10.90 18.83 13.58
N GLY A 270 9.75 18.67 14.23
CA GLY A 270 8.68 19.66 14.24
C GLY A 270 7.60 19.45 13.19
N GLY A 271 7.67 18.36 12.43
CA GLY A 271 6.68 17.93 11.45
C GLY A 271 7.09 18.17 10.00
N PRO A 272 6.28 17.65 9.05
CA PRO A 272 6.53 17.81 7.64
C PRO A 272 6.36 19.26 7.17
N PRO A 273 6.95 19.64 6.02
CA PRO A 273 6.66 20.94 5.40
C PRO A 273 5.17 21.02 5.03
N ARG A 274 4.65 22.25 4.89
CA ARG A 274 3.21 22.47 4.71
C ARG A 274 2.60 21.67 3.54
N TRP A 275 3.29 21.58 2.41
CA TRP A 275 2.81 20.83 1.24
C TRP A 275 2.67 19.32 1.48
N LEU A 276 3.35 18.78 2.50
CA LEU A 276 3.27 17.38 2.96
C LEU A 276 2.49 17.25 4.28
N SER A 277 1.63 18.20 4.61
CA SER A 277 0.83 18.16 5.83
C SER A 277 -0.64 17.92 5.54
N THR A 278 -1.35 17.40 6.54
CA THR A 278 -2.82 17.28 6.54
C THR A 278 -3.34 18.18 7.67
N PRO A 279 -4.02 19.29 7.37
CA PRO A 279 -4.51 20.20 8.38
C PRO A 279 -5.64 19.57 9.22
N THR A 280 -6.01 20.23 10.30
CA THR A 280 -7.10 19.77 11.16
C THR A 280 -8.47 20.06 10.57
N GLN A 281 -8.59 21.15 9.81
CA GLN A 281 -9.84 21.62 9.20
C GLN A 281 -9.68 21.78 7.68
N SER A 282 -10.75 21.55 6.95
CA SER A 282 -10.76 21.60 5.48
C SER A 282 -10.51 23.01 4.93
N GLU A 283 -10.92 24.04 5.65
CA GLU A 283 -10.73 25.45 5.29
C GLU A 283 -9.26 25.89 5.29
N GLU A 284 -8.37 25.10 5.89
CA GLU A 284 -6.91 25.35 5.91
C GLU A 284 -6.21 24.79 4.67
N LEU A 285 -6.90 23.96 3.86
CA LEU A 285 -6.38 23.47 2.60
C LEU A 285 -6.26 24.60 1.58
N GLY A 286 -5.10 24.72 0.95
CA GLY A 286 -4.84 25.77 -0.03
C GLY A 286 -3.93 25.30 -1.16
N THR A 287 -3.86 26.09 -2.23
CA THR A 287 -2.94 25.88 -3.34
C THR A 287 -2.52 27.21 -3.96
N ASN A 288 -1.27 27.30 -4.41
CA ASN A 288 -0.73 28.43 -5.14
C ASN A 288 -0.71 28.20 -6.66
N VAL A 289 -1.19 27.05 -7.12
CA VAL A 289 -1.22 26.72 -8.54
C VAL A 289 -2.21 27.63 -9.28
N PRO A 290 -1.83 28.24 -10.41
CA PRO A 290 -2.73 29.07 -11.22
C PRO A 290 -3.99 28.32 -11.67
N TYR A 291 -5.11 29.03 -11.82
CA TYR A 291 -6.43 28.46 -12.15
C TYR A 291 -7.07 29.05 -13.41
N ASN A 292 -6.26 29.51 -14.36
CA ASN A 292 -6.76 30.11 -15.62
C ASN A 292 -7.56 29.13 -16.49
N TYR A 293 -7.25 27.84 -16.47
CA TYR A 293 -8.01 26.81 -17.15
C TYR A 293 -9.38 26.59 -16.49
N LEU A 294 -9.43 26.42 -15.18
CA LEU A 294 -10.70 26.30 -14.44
C LEU A 294 -11.60 27.51 -14.66
N ALA A 295 -11.03 28.73 -14.59
CA ALA A 295 -11.77 29.95 -14.87
C ALA A 295 -12.39 29.91 -16.27
N ALA A 296 -11.64 29.49 -17.28
CA ALA A 296 -12.13 29.35 -18.64
C ALA A 296 -13.24 28.29 -18.76
N GLN A 297 -13.13 27.15 -18.08
CA GLN A 297 -14.20 26.14 -18.09
C GLN A 297 -15.49 26.68 -17.47
N LEU A 298 -15.43 27.35 -16.32
CA LEU A 298 -16.60 27.96 -15.66
C LEU A 298 -17.25 29.04 -16.52
N ILE A 299 -16.44 29.85 -17.25
CA ILE A 299 -16.95 30.85 -18.21
C ILE A 299 -17.68 30.16 -19.38
N ARG A 300 -17.10 29.12 -19.97
CA ARG A 300 -17.72 28.34 -21.07
C ARG A 300 -19.04 27.72 -20.66
N GLN A 301 -19.12 27.21 -19.45
CA GLN A 301 -20.34 26.63 -18.89
C GLN A 301 -21.35 27.69 -18.42
N GLN A 302 -21.09 28.98 -18.70
CA GLN A 302 -21.94 30.10 -18.32
C GLN A 302 -22.20 30.22 -16.80
N ALA A 303 -21.29 29.69 -15.98
CA ALA A 303 -21.34 29.81 -14.53
C ALA A 303 -20.85 31.16 -14.02
N VAL A 304 -20.28 32.00 -14.90
CA VAL A 304 -19.68 33.31 -14.57
C VAL A 304 -20.21 34.38 -15.53
N ASP A 305 -20.61 35.52 -14.97
CA ASP A 305 -20.95 36.68 -15.77
C ASP A 305 -19.68 37.45 -16.20
N VAL A 306 -19.40 37.40 -17.49
CA VAL A 306 -18.24 38.03 -18.14
C VAL A 306 -18.66 39.15 -19.11
N SER A 307 -19.89 39.67 -18.98
CA SER A 307 -20.46 40.72 -19.86
C SER A 307 -19.61 41.98 -19.91
N MET A 308 -18.80 42.24 -18.87
CA MET A 308 -17.92 43.39 -18.78
C MET A 308 -16.50 43.12 -19.35
N CYS A 309 -16.20 41.88 -19.72
CA CYS A 309 -14.86 41.50 -20.23
C CYS A 309 -14.82 41.56 -21.76
N PRO A 310 -13.72 42.05 -22.37
CA PRO A 310 -13.45 41.87 -23.79
C PRO A 310 -13.50 40.40 -24.20
N ASP A 311 -13.93 40.11 -25.43
CA ASP A 311 -13.95 38.78 -26.04
C ASP A 311 -14.71 37.73 -25.20
N GLY A 312 -15.69 38.16 -24.36
CA GLY A 312 -16.43 37.25 -23.50
C GLY A 312 -15.58 36.59 -22.41
N GLY A 313 -14.47 37.22 -21.99
CA GLY A 313 -13.57 36.72 -20.93
C GLY A 313 -12.75 35.50 -21.30
N LEU A 314 -12.61 35.17 -22.60
CA LEU A 314 -11.83 34.04 -23.08
C LEU A 314 -10.82 34.46 -24.15
N MET A 315 -9.66 33.80 -24.19
CA MET A 315 -8.65 33.94 -25.24
C MET A 315 -8.92 32.97 -26.40
N PRO A 316 -8.31 33.20 -27.60
CA PRO A 316 -8.44 32.28 -28.73
C PRO A 316 -7.85 30.86 -28.45
N ASP A 317 -6.95 30.73 -27.52
CA ASP A 317 -6.37 29.45 -27.03
C ASP A 317 -7.22 28.79 -25.95
N GLU A 318 -8.44 29.35 -25.72
CA GLU A 318 -9.40 28.83 -24.76
C GLU A 318 -9.01 29.01 -23.28
N SER A 319 -7.98 29.79 -22.97
CA SER A 319 -7.64 30.20 -21.60
C SER A 319 -8.38 31.46 -21.18
N ALA A 320 -8.49 31.74 -19.88
CA ALA A 320 -9.06 32.96 -19.36
C ALA A 320 -7.96 34.03 -19.22
N PRO A 321 -8.13 35.24 -19.86
CA PRO A 321 -7.26 36.39 -19.61
C PRO A 321 -7.56 37.04 -18.25
N ALA A 322 -6.76 38.01 -17.85
CA ALA A 322 -6.87 38.66 -16.54
C ALA A 322 -8.33 39.08 -16.19
N CYS A 323 -9.06 39.67 -17.13
CA CYS A 323 -10.47 40.03 -16.89
C CYS A 323 -11.36 38.82 -16.61
N GLY A 324 -11.21 37.74 -17.40
CA GLY A 324 -11.97 36.50 -17.20
C GLY A 324 -11.61 35.83 -15.86
N ILE A 325 -10.31 35.79 -15.51
CA ILE A 325 -9.82 35.26 -14.22
C ILE A 325 -10.41 36.06 -13.04
N ASP A 326 -10.38 37.40 -13.11
CA ASP A 326 -10.93 38.25 -12.06
C ASP A 326 -12.46 38.08 -11.92
N ALA A 327 -13.19 38.02 -13.04
CA ALA A 327 -14.63 37.78 -13.04
C ALA A 327 -14.99 36.38 -12.48
N ALA A 328 -14.17 35.37 -12.75
CA ALA A 328 -14.39 34.00 -12.31
C ALA A 328 -13.94 33.72 -10.88
N ARG A 329 -13.22 34.59 -10.22
CA ARG A 329 -12.50 34.35 -8.94
C ARG A 329 -13.37 33.68 -7.87
N GLU A 330 -14.55 34.23 -7.61
CA GLU A 330 -15.46 33.68 -6.58
C GLU A 330 -15.97 32.27 -6.97
N ALA A 331 -16.33 32.09 -8.24
CA ALA A 331 -16.78 30.80 -8.73
C ALA A 331 -15.66 29.74 -8.70
N VAL A 332 -14.42 30.13 -9.03
CA VAL A 332 -13.24 29.29 -8.92
C VAL A 332 -13.02 28.83 -7.47
N TYR A 333 -13.02 29.74 -6.50
CA TYR A 333 -12.88 29.36 -5.10
C TYR A 333 -14.00 28.46 -4.62
N ALA A 334 -15.24 28.76 -4.95
CA ALA A 334 -16.37 27.90 -4.62
C ALA A 334 -16.22 26.50 -5.22
N TRP A 335 -15.78 26.42 -6.49
CA TRP A 335 -15.56 25.14 -7.17
C TRP A 335 -14.42 24.33 -6.57
N GLN A 336 -13.25 24.92 -6.33
CA GLN A 336 -12.10 24.23 -5.75
C GLN A 336 -12.38 23.74 -4.33
N ASN A 337 -13.03 24.58 -3.52
CA ASN A 337 -13.19 24.31 -2.09
C ASN A 337 -14.33 23.33 -1.80
N GLN A 338 -15.23 23.05 -2.76
CA GLN A 338 -16.24 22.02 -2.58
C GLN A 338 -15.66 20.61 -2.36
N PHE A 339 -14.41 20.39 -2.78
CA PHE A 339 -13.70 19.10 -2.63
C PHE A 339 -12.89 19.01 -1.33
N ASP A 340 -12.72 20.10 -0.57
CA ASP A 340 -11.77 20.17 0.54
C ASP A 340 -12.10 19.21 1.68
N GLU A 341 -13.37 19.06 2.03
CA GLU A 341 -13.80 18.12 3.06
C GLU A 341 -13.46 16.67 2.69
N ILE A 342 -13.68 16.28 1.43
CA ILE A 342 -13.38 14.93 0.95
C ILE A 342 -11.87 14.72 0.87
N ILE A 343 -11.12 15.70 0.36
CA ILE A 343 -9.65 15.64 0.32
C ILE A 343 -9.09 15.47 1.73
N LEU A 344 -9.60 16.22 2.70
CA LEU A 344 -9.18 16.11 4.10
C LEU A 344 -9.48 14.72 4.67
N ASN A 345 -10.70 14.21 4.45
CA ASN A 345 -11.10 12.89 4.97
C ASN A 345 -10.28 11.77 4.33
N VAL A 346 -10.12 11.79 3.01
CA VAL A 346 -9.27 10.82 2.30
C VAL A 346 -7.82 10.88 2.76
N GLY A 347 -7.27 12.09 2.98
CA GLY A 347 -5.93 12.26 3.54
C GLY A 347 -5.80 11.67 4.95
N LYS A 348 -6.83 11.83 5.80
CA LYS A 348 -6.87 11.22 7.13
C LYS A 348 -6.98 9.70 7.09
N ASP A 349 -7.77 9.16 6.17
CA ASP A 349 -8.00 7.72 6.07
C ASP A 349 -6.81 6.97 5.45
N THR A 350 -6.15 7.57 4.48
CA THR A 350 -5.04 6.95 3.73
C THR A 350 -3.65 7.32 4.26
N GLY A 351 -3.54 8.37 5.07
CA GLY A 351 -2.27 8.95 5.49
C GLY A 351 -1.53 9.72 4.38
N VAL A 352 -2.08 9.79 3.16
CA VAL A 352 -1.52 10.65 2.10
C VAL A 352 -1.76 12.12 2.47
N PRO A 353 -0.72 12.98 2.45
CA PRO A 353 -0.88 14.37 2.87
C PRO A 353 -1.98 15.10 2.09
N ALA A 354 -2.98 15.68 2.78
CA ALA A 354 -4.12 16.31 2.13
C ALA A 354 -3.72 17.55 1.32
N ASN A 355 -2.70 18.32 1.76
CA ASN A 355 -2.17 19.44 0.98
C ASN A 355 -1.46 18.96 -0.30
N LEU A 356 -0.80 17.80 -0.25
CA LEU A 356 -0.23 17.16 -1.45
C LEU A 356 -1.35 16.83 -2.47
N LEU A 357 -2.44 16.20 -2.01
CA LEU A 357 -3.59 15.88 -2.88
C LEU A 357 -4.21 17.15 -3.45
N LYS A 358 -4.40 18.20 -2.64
CA LYS A 358 -4.92 19.50 -3.10
C LYS A 358 -4.04 20.11 -4.19
N ASN A 359 -2.72 20.13 -4.01
CA ASN A 359 -1.77 20.65 -5.00
C ASN A 359 -1.70 19.78 -6.25
N LEU A 360 -1.80 18.45 -6.09
CA LEU A 360 -1.84 17.50 -7.20
C LEU A 360 -3.03 17.81 -8.12
N PHE A 361 -4.25 17.88 -7.57
CA PHE A 361 -5.45 18.17 -8.37
C PHE A 361 -5.43 19.56 -8.99
N ALA A 362 -4.86 20.54 -8.27
CA ALA A 362 -4.66 21.88 -8.83
C ALA A 362 -3.71 21.86 -10.03
N LYS A 363 -2.63 21.04 -9.97
CA LYS A 363 -1.62 20.92 -11.03
C LYS A 363 -2.12 20.10 -12.21
N GLU A 364 -2.79 18.98 -11.97
CA GLU A 364 -3.25 18.05 -13.01
C GLU A 364 -4.40 18.62 -13.83
N SER A 365 -5.46 19.08 -13.17
CA SER A 365 -6.71 19.46 -13.82
C SER A 365 -7.23 20.84 -13.44
N GLN A 366 -6.55 21.57 -12.56
CA GLN A 366 -7.07 22.75 -11.89
C GLN A 366 -8.48 22.51 -11.28
N PHE A 367 -8.71 21.32 -10.74
CA PHE A 367 -9.99 20.85 -10.20
C PHE A 367 -11.11 20.70 -11.22
N TRP A 368 -10.82 20.69 -12.51
CA TRP A 368 -11.81 20.36 -13.53
C TRP A 368 -11.74 18.87 -13.86
N PRO A 369 -12.69 18.03 -13.39
CA PRO A 369 -12.56 16.57 -13.50
C PRO A 369 -12.92 16.02 -14.88
N GLY A 370 -13.26 16.89 -15.84
CA GLY A 370 -13.50 16.51 -17.21
C GLY A 370 -12.22 16.04 -17.91
N ALA A 371 -12.35 15.25 -18.96
CA ALA A 371 -11.24 14.81 -19.76
C ALA A 371 -10.52 15.99 -20.42
N HIS A 372 -9.24 16.17 -20.11
CA HIS A 372 -8.39 17.16 -20.76
C HIS A 372 -7.88 16.64 -22.11
N LEU A 373 -7.48 15.38 -22.14
CA LEU A 373 -7.23 14.57 -23.32
C LEU A 373 -8.15 13.34 -23.25
N LYS A 374 -8.36 12.65 -24.36
CA LYS A 374 -9.21 11.45 -24.38
C LYS A 374 -8.71 10.32 -23.46
N THR A 375 -7.47 10.40 -23.03
CA THR A 375 -6.74 9.37 -22.27
C THR A 375 -6.52 9.72 -20.81
N ASP A 376 -6.69 11.00 -20.43
CA ASP A 376 -6.35 11.49 -19.09
C ASP A 376 -7.63 11.91 -18.39
N ILE A 377 -8.06 11.20 -17.36
CA ILE A 377 -9.41 11.24 -16.82
C ILE A 377 -9.43 11.62 -15.33
N GLY A 378 -10.43 12.41 -14.95
CA GLY A 378 -10.70 12.75 -13.56
C GLY A 378 -9.80 13.86 -12.99
N LEU A 379 -9.90 14.12 -11.68
CA LEU A 379 -9.20 15.24 -11.03
C LEU A 379 -7.67 15.12 -11.11
N GLY A 380 -7.13 13.91 -11.03
CA GLY A 380 -5.68 13.63 -11.09
C GLY A 380 -5.21 13.12 -12.46
N GLN A 381 -6.07 13.16 -13.50
CA GLN A 381 -5.72 12.77 -14.87
C GLN A 381 -5.18 11.32 -14.97
N LEU A 382 -5.98 10.35 -14.46
CA LEU A 382 -5.63 8.94 -14.49
C LEU A 382 -5.55 8.41 -15.92
N THR A 383 -4.44 7.79 -16.25
CA THR A 383 -4.23 7.04 -17.50
C THR A 383 -4.40 5.53 -17.25
N GLU A 384 -4.46 4.73 -18.30
CA GLU A 384 -4.45 3.27 -18.17
C GLU A 384 -3.15 2.76 -17.49
N HIS A 385 -2.01 3.37 -17.78
CA HIS A 385 -0.75 3.04 -17.09
C HIS A 385 -0.76 3.45 -15.61
N GLY A 386 -1.39 4.59 -15.28
CA GLY A 386 -1.59 4.99 -13.89
C GLY A 386 -2.51 4.01 -13.14
N ALA A 387 -3.55 3.51 -13.81
CA ALA A 387 -4.42 2.46 -13.28
C ALA A 387 -3.66 1.14 -13.05
N ASP A 388 -2.80 0.75 -13.99
CA ASP A 388 -1.91 -0.42 -13.83
C ASP A 388 -1.01 -0.28 -12.59
N THR A 389 -0.35 0.87 -12.43
CA THR A 389 0.48 1.15 -11.24
C THR A 389 -0.34 1.07 -9.96
N ALA A 390 -1.54 1.68 -9.92
CA ALA A 390 -2.41 1.67 -8.74
C ALA A 390 -2.84 0.26 -8.33
N LEU A 391 -3.18 -0.60 -9.28
CA LEU A 391 -3.63 -1.97 -9.04
C LEU A 391 -2.47 -2.92 -8.67
N LEU A 392 -1.29 -2.70 -9.27
CA LEU A 392 -0.11 -3.53 -9.09
C LEU A 392 0.60 -3.24 -7.75
N TRP A 393 0.82 -1.96 -7.44
CA TRP A 393 1.63 -1.53 -6.30
C TRP A 393 0.82 -1.21 -5.05
N ASN A 394 -0.51 -1.32 -5.11
CA ASN A 394 -1.39 -1.20 -3.95
C ASN A 394 -2.35 -2.40 -3.86
N PRO A 395 -1.87 -3.60 -3.45
CA PRO A 395 -2.70 -4.79 -3.35
C PRO A 395 -3.96 -4.61 -2.48
N PRO A 396 -3.94 -3.91 -1.33
CA PRO A 396 -5.15 -3.63 -0.57
C PRO A 396 -6.23 -2.91 -1.39
N PHE A 397 -5.84 -1.94 -2.22
CA PHE A 397 -6.75 -1.24 -3.12
C PHE A 397 -7.28 -2.18 -4.22
N PHE A 398 -6.42 -2.99 -4.83
CA PHE A 398 -6.86 -4.00 -5.79
C PHE A 398 -7.94 -4.91 -5.22
N TYR A 399 -7.74 -5.48 -4.02
CA TYR A 399 -8.72 -6.36 -3.39
C TYR A 399 -10.03 -5.67 -2.99
N GLN A 400 -10.03 -4.34 -2.81
CA GLN A 400 -11.24 -3.56 -2.59
C GLN A 400 -11.98 -3.23 -3.89
N PHE A 401 -11.24 -2.90 -4.95
CA PHE A 401 -11.82 -2.47 -6.23
C PHE A 401 -12.25 -3.64 -7.11
N CYS A 402 -11.43 -4.67 -7.23
CA CYS A 402 -11.66 -5.80 -8.14
C CYS A 402 -13.05 -6.44 -7.98
N PRO A 403 -13.57 -6.74 -6.76
CA PRO A 403 -14.88 -7.36 -6.58
C PRO A 403 -16.06 -6.47 -6.99
N LEU A 404 -15.84 -5.18 -7.25
CA LEU A 404 -16.88 -4.27 -7.75
C LEU A 404 -17.12 -4.43 -9.26
N VAL A 405 -16.14 -5.00 -9.98
CA VAL A 405 -16.14 -5.06 -11.45
C VAL A 405 -15.89 -6.46 -12.01
N MET A 406 -15.44 -7.39 -11.20
CA MET A 406 -15.07 -8.75 -11.59
C MET A 406 -15.53 -9.77 -10.54
N ASP A 407 -15.55 -11.05 -10.90
CA ASP A 407 -15.89 -12.14 -9.98
C ASP A 407 -14.88 -12.22 -8.80
N SER A 408 -15.39 -12.39 -7.58
CA SER A 408 -14.57 -12.46 -6.37
C SER A 408 -13.57 -13.60 -6.37
N GLU A 409 -13.87 -14.72 -7.03
CA GLU A 409 -12.96 -15.86 -7.16
C GLU A 409 -11.73 -15.47 -8.00
N GLU A 410 -11.96 -14.80 -9.13
CA GLU A 410 -10.88 -14.26 -9.96
C GLU A 410 -10.04 -13.22 -9.20
N CYS A 411 -10.71 -12.29 -8.50
CA CYS A 411 -10.03 -11.27 -7.68
C CYS A 411 -9.13 -11.88 -6.59
N SER A 412 -9.50 -13.03 -6.03
CA SER A 412 -8.73 -13.69 -4.97
C SER A 412 -7.34 -14.15 -5.41
N LYS A 413 -7.12 -14.31 -6.71
CA LYS A 413 -5.81 -14.67 -7.29
C LYS A 413 -4.77 -13.55 -7.15
N GLY A 414 -5.21 -12.30 -7.03
CA GLY A 414 -4.35 -11.11 -7.05
C GLY A 414 -4.02 -10.63 -8.48
N TYR A 415 -3.75 -9.32 -8.62
CA TYR A 415 -3.61 -8.64 -9.92
C TYR A 415 -2.58 -9.30 -10.86
N LEU A 416 -1.41 -9.69 -10.35
CA LEU A 416 -0.34 -10.33 -11.13
C LEU A 416 -0.71 -11.72 -11.68
N HIS A 417 -1.74 -12.36 -11.13
CA HIS A 417 -2.18 -13.69 -11.54
C HIS A 417 -3.44 -13.68 -12.42
N LEU A 418 -3.95 -12.50 -12.72
CA LEU A 418 -4.96 -12.31 -13.75
C LEU A 418 -4.32 -12.46 -15.13
N ASP A 419 -5.08 -12.94 -16.12
CA ASP A 419 -4.62 -12.94 -17.49
C ASP A 419 -4.62 -11.50 -18.09
N GLU A 420 -4.01 -11.34 -19.27
CA GLU A 420 -3.83 -10.02 -19.90
C GLU A 420 -5.17 -9.32 -20.19
N ASP A 421 -6.18 -10.06 -20.67
CA ASP A 421 -7.52 -9.52 -20.96
C ASP A 421 -8.22 -9.07 -19.67
N GLN A 422 -8.05 -9.81 -18.57
CA GLN A 422 -8.61 -9.48 -17.26
C GLN A 422 -7.91 -8.25 -16.66
N GLN A 423 -6.58 -8.17 -16.80
CA GLN A 423 -5.82 -6.99 -16.35
C GLN A 423 -6.21 -5.73 -17.16
N GLU A 424 -6.36 -5.83 -18.49
CA GLU A 424 -6.84 -4.73 -19.33
C GLU A 424 -8.25 -4.31 -18.91
N TYR A 425 -9.15 -5.27 -18.72
CA TYR A 425 -10.53 -4.98 -18.31
C TYR A 425 -10.61 -4.21 -17.00
N ILE A 426 -9.88 -4.63 -15.96
CA ILE A 426 -9.92 -3.95 -14.66
C ILE A 426 -9.25 -2.58 -14.69
N ARG A 427 -8.17 -2.38 -15.49
CA ARG A 427 -7.56 -1.06 -15.70
C ARG A 427 -8.55 -0.11 -16.34
N LEU A 428 -9.20 -0.52 -17.42
CA LEU A 428 -10.20 0.30 -18.11
C LEU A 428 -11.41 0.57 -17.23
N ALA A 429 -11.86 -0.38 -16.42
CA ALA A 429 -12.94 -0.19 -15.45
C ALA A 429 -12.57 0.86 -14.39
N LEU A 430 -11.30 0.87 -13.93
CA LEU A 430 -10.84 1.89 -12.98
C LEU A 430 -10.79 3.28 -13.61
N VAL A 431 -10.32 3.40 -14.85
CA VAL A 431 -10.32 4.67 -15.59
C VAL A 431 -11.74 5.16 -15.82
N ASP A 432 -12.68 4.27 -16.17
CA ASP A 432 -14.10 4.65 -16.32
C ASP A 432 -14.73 5.08 -14.99
N ALA A 433 -14.39 4.43 -13.90
CA ALA A 433 -14.94 4.76 -12.58
C ALA A 433 -14.60 6.19 -12.11
N VAL A 434 -13.46 6.74 -12.52
CA VAL A 434 -13.04 8.13 -12.21
C VAL A 434 -13.48 9.14 -13.24
N ASN A 435 -14.16 8.72 -14.32
CA ASN A 435 -14.63 9.59 -15.37
C ASN A 435 -15.89 10.35 -14.93
N ALA A 436 -15.72 11.61 -14.62
CA ALA A 436 -16.79 12.49 -14.17
C ALA A 436 -17.51 13.25 -15.31
N ASN A 437 -17.22 12.97 -16.59
CA ASN A 437 -17.96 13.58 -17.69
C ASN A 437 -19.41 13.09 -17.71
N CYS A 438 -20.36 14.03 -17.82
CA CYS A 438 -21.79 13.75 -17.79
C CYS A 438 -22.55 14.82 -18.57
N ASP A 439 -22.94 14.52 -19.80
CA ASP A 439 -23.60 15.49 -20.69
C ASP A 439 -24.90 16.09 -20.12
N ASP A 440 -25.61 15.31 -19.30
CA ASP A 440 -26.90 15.68 -18.71
C ASP A 440 -26.79 16.30 -17.30
N CYS A 441 -25.56 16.38 -16.75
CA CYS A 441 -25.30 16.91 -15.41
C CYS A 441 -25.07 18.44 -15.43
N PRO A 442 -25.27 19.14 -14.28
CA PRO A 442 -24.85 20.53 -14.15
C PRO A 442 -23.35 20.69 -14.47
N LEU A 443 -23.03 21.71 -15.25
CA LEU A 443 -21.67 21.99 -15.75
C LEU A 443 -21.04 20.80 -16.51
N GLN A 444 -21.84 19.82 -16.93
CA GLN A 444 -21.42 18.58 -17.59
C GLN A 444 -20.48 17.69 -16.72
N ILE A 445 -20.60 17.81 -15.40
CA ILE A 445 -19.79 17.09 -14.43
C ILE A 445 -20.68 16.29 -13.48
N ASP A 446 -20.37 14.99 -13.34
CA ASP A 446 -20.87 14.12 -12.29
C ASP A 446 -20.01 14.33 -11.02
N LEU A 447 -20.55 15.06 -10.05
CA LEU A 447 -19.84 15.36 -8.80
C LEU A 447 -19.66 14.12 -7.90
N GLU A 448 -20.52 13.12 -8.00
CA GLU A 448 -20.37 11.89 -7.23
C GLU A 448 -19.15 11.10 -7.71
N ARG A 449 -19.00 10.94 -9.04
CA ARG A 449 -17.80 10.34 -9.63
C ARG A 449 -16.54 11.19 -9.41
N ALA A 450 -16.63 12.52 -9.48
CA ALA A 450 -15.51 13.39 -9.15
C ALA A 450 -15.04 13.19 -7.70
N ASN A 451 -15.97 13.10 -6.76
CA ASN A 451 -15.68 12.86 -5.36
C ASN A 451 -15.07 11.46 -5.13
N PHE A 452 -15.62 10.44 -5.76
CA PHE A 452 -15.08 9.08 -5.72
C PHE A 452 -13.63 9.04 -6.24
N SER A 453 -13.34 9.78 -7.30
CA SER A 453 -12.01 9.83 -7.90
C SER A 453 -10.91 10.28 -6.93
N ILE A 454 -11.25 11.14 -5.93
CA ILE A 454 -10.29 11.62 -4.92
C ILE A 454 -9.69 10.44 -4.13
N GLY A 455 -10.52 9.49 -3.71
CA GLY A 455 -10.07 8.27 -3.05
C GLY A 455 -9.17 7.41 -3.95
N VAL A 456 -9.58 7.23 -5.21
CA VAL A 456 -8.78 6.48 -6.20
C VAL A 456 -7.40 7.12 -6.38
N PHE A 457 -7.32 8.44 -6.49
CA PHE A 457 -6.04 9.13 -6.64
C PHE A 457 -5.16 9.06 -5.40
N ALA A 458 -5.72 9.08 -4.20
CA ALA A 458 -4.94 8.84 -2.99
C ALA A 458 -4.33 7.43 -2.99
N HIS A 459 -5.09 6.41 -3.37
CA HIS A 459 -4.58 5.06 -3.53
C HIS A 459 -3.55 4.93 -4.67
N THR A 460 -3.70 5.70 -5.74
CA THR A 460 -2.69 5.81 -6.81
C THR A 460 -1.40 6.43 -6.28
N MET A 461 -1.49 7.46 -5.41
CA MET A 461 -0.31 8.04 -4.76
C MET A 461 0.38 7.04 -3.83
N LEU A 462 -0.36 6.22 -3.07
CA LEU A 462 0.20 5.13 -2.28
C LEU A 462 0.96 4.13 -3.15
N ALA A 463 0.40 3.73 -4.29
CA ALA A 463 1.07 2.84 -5.22
C ALA A 463 2.37 3.43 -5.78
N ASN A 464 2.33 4.72 -6.16
CA ASN A 464 3.51 5.41 -6.68
C ASN A 464 4.60 5.59 -5.63
N CYS A 465 4.25 5.84 -4.37
CA CYS A 465 5.25 5.98 -3.32
C CYS A 465 5.88 4.62 -2.93
N GLU A 466 5.12 3.53 -2.92
CA GLU A 466 5.67 2.18 -2.74
C GLU A 466 6.66 1.85 -3.88
N GLN A 467 6.29 2.10 -5.13
CA GLN A 467 7.16 1.89 -6.28
C GLN A 467 8.41 2.77 -6.24
N ALA A 468 8.29 4.05 -5.88
CA ALA A 468 9.43 4.96 -5.76
C ALA A 468 10.39 4.51 -4.65
N GLY A 469 9.87 4.09 -3.50
CA GLY A 469 10.67 3.50 -2.42
C GLY A 469 11.46 2.28 -2.87
N GLN A 470 10.80 1.36 -3.59
CA GLN A 470 11.46 0.17 -4.13
C GLN A 470 12.58 0.52 -5.14
N LEU A 471 12.40 1.57 -5.95
CA LEU A 471 13.45 2.04 -6.87
C LEU A 471 14.66 2.56 -6.09
N VAL A 472 14.45 3.35 -5.02
CA VAL A 472 15.53 3.83 -4.15
C VAL A 472 16.25 2.67 -3.46
N GLU A 473 15.52 1.69 -2.94
CA GLU A 473 16.10 0.49 -2.32
C GLU A 473 16.93 -0.35 -3.29
N ASN A 474 16.45 -0.52 -4.52
CA ASN A 474 17.17 -1.27 -5.56
C ASN A 474 18.51 -0.61 -5.94
N VAL A 475 18.55 0.72 -5.96
CA VAL A 475 19.74 1.49 -6.31
C VAL A 475 20.72 1.58 -5.14
N SER A 476 20.23 1.93 -3.94
CA SER A 476 21.07 2.12 -2.75
C SER A 476 21.50 0.82 -2.07
N GLY A 477 20.80 -0.30 -2.34
CA GLY A 477 21.01 -1.58 -1.68
C GLY A 477 20.60 -1.61 -0.20
N GLY A 478 19.86 -0.59 0.25
CA GLY A 478 19.39 -0.43 1.63
C GLY A 478 17.96 0.07 1.68
N ARG A 479 17.42 0.26 2.89
CA ARG A 479 16.08 0.80 3.10
C ARG A 479 15.99 2.23 2.54
N ALA A 480 14.91 2.58 1.87
CA ALA A 480 14.76 3.87 1.18
C ALA A 480 15.00 5.09 2.08
N GLY A 481 14.49 5.07 3.32
CA GLY A 481 14.67 6.15 4.29
C GLY A 481 16.09 6.31 4.86
N ASN A 482 16.99 5.34 4.60
CA ASN A 482 18.42 5.49 4.93
C ASN A 482 19.19 6.18 3.80
N ALA A 483 18.65 6.19 2.58
CA ALA A 483 19.30 6.71 1.39
C ALA A 483 18.78 8.09 0.97
N ALA A 484 17.52 8.40 1.31
CA ALA A 484 16.85 9.64 0.95
C ALA A 484 15.99 10.17 2.10
N THR A 485 15.79 11.48 2.17
CA THR A 485 14.96 12.10 3.20
C THR A 485 13.47 11.89 2.94
N TYR A 486 12.64 12.09 3.95
CA TYR A 486 11.19 12.08 3.85
C TYR A 486 10.67 12.95 2.68
N GLU A 487 11.21 14.18 2.58
CA GLU A 487 10.80 15.11 1.54
C GLU A 487 11.26 14.69 0.13
N ASP A 488 12.49 14.16 0.00
CA ASP A 488 13.00 13.66 -1.26
C ASP A 488 12.18 12.47 -1.77
N LEU A 489 11.81 11.53 -0.89
CA LEU A 489 10.99 10.38 -1.25
C LEU A 489 9.60 10.78 -1.77
N TRP A 490 8.97 11.81 -1.19
CA TRP A 490 7.74 12.35 -1.75
C TRP A 490 7.96 13.06 -3.08
N LYS A 491 9.08 13.76 -3.28
CA LYS A 491 9.43 14.35 -4.60
C LYS A 491 9.69 13.26 -5.64
N PHE A 492 10.36 12.17 -5.28
CA PHE A 492 10.54 11.01 -6.15
C PHE A 492 9.20 10.34 -6.49
N THR A 493 8.28 10.26 -5.52
CA THR A 493 6.91 9.81 -5.76
C THR A 493 6.19 10.65 -6.82
N LEU A 494 6.34 11.96 -6.78
CA LEU A 494 5.78 12.88 -7.77
C LEU A 494 6.42 12.69 -9.16
N VAL A 495 7.72 12.44 -9.24
CA VAL A 495 8.39 12.09 -10.51
C VAL A 495 7.85 10.78 -11.06
N ASN A 496 7.73 9.77 -10.20
CA ASN A 496 7.18 8.47 -10.58
C ASN A 496 5.75 8.58 -11.14
N TYR A 497 4.91 9.38 -10.47
CA TYR A 497 3.54 9.65 -10.90
C TYR A 497 3.47 10.36 -12.26
N ASN A 498 4.26 11.42 -12.45
CA ASN A 498 4.20 12.28 -13.64
C ASN A 498 4.96 11.71 -14.84
N ALA A 499 6.16 11.15 -14.63
CA ALA A 499 7.07 10.73 -15.70
C ALA A 499 7.30 9.20 -15.74
N GLY A 500 6.85 8.49 -14.72
CA GLY A 500 6.95 7.03 -14.62
C GLY A 500 8.26 6.50 -14.04
N PRO A 501 8.28 5.19 -13.66
CA PRO A 501 9.39 4.56 -12.96
C PRO A 501 10.68 4.51 -13.76
N GLY A 502 10.61 4.48 -15.10
CA GLY A 502 11.80 4.48 -15.96
C GLY A 502 12.59 5.78 -15.85
N CYS A 503 11.90 6.93 -15.82
CA CYS A 503 12.53 8.24 -15.66
C CYS A 503 13.20 8.40 -14.28
N LEU A 504 12.51 7.98 -13.24
CA LEU A 504 13.03 8.05 -11.87
C LEU A 504 14.19 7.08 -11.67
N GLY A 505 14.04 5.82 -12.07
CA GLY A 505 15.07 4.79 -11.91
C GLY A 505 16.38 5.13 -12.61
N GLU A 506 16.33 5.60 -13.87
CA GLU A 506 17.51 6.04 -14.61
C GLU A 506 18.24 7.20 -13.90
N ALA A 507 17.49 8.19 -13.39
CA ALA A 507 18.08 9.33 -12.69
C ALA A 507 18.73 8.92 -11.35
N LEU A 508 18.09 8.01 -10.59
CA LEU A 508 18.65 7.45 -9.36
C LEU A 508 19.92 6.65 -9.63
N ASP A 509 19.93 5.78 -10.64
CA ASP A 509 21.10 4.97 -11.02
C ASP A 509 22.29 5.84 -11.41
N ILE A 510 22.06 6.94 -12.17
CA ILE A 510 23.13 7.88 -12.55
C ILE A 510 23.66 8.59 -11.31
N THR A 511 22.78 9.08 -10.43
CA THR A 511 23.18 9.82 -9.22
C THR A 511 24.03 8.96 -8.29
N GLU A 512 23.61 7.72 -8.05
CA GLU A 512 24.36 6.77 -7.23
C GLU A 512 25.68 6.37 -7.91
N GLY A 513 25.66 6.15 -9.23
CA GLY A 513 26.86 5.85 -10.01
C GLY A 513 27.92 6.96 -10.00
N GLU A 514 27.53 8.19 -9.70
CA GLU A 514 28.43 9.35 -9.47
C GLU A 514 28.85 9.50 -7.99
N ASP A 515 28.46 8.59 -7.11
CA ASP A 515 28.72 8.61 -5.66
C ASP A 515 28.13 9.86 -4.97
N LEU A 516 26.94 10.29 -5.44
CA LEU A 516 26.19 11.42 -4.86
C LEU A 516 25.06 10.92 -3.98
N GLU A 517 24.71 11.69 -2.95
CA GLU A 517 23.54 11.41 -2.11
C GLU A 517 22.24 11.49 -2.93
N LEU A 518 21.28 10.60 -2.65
CA LEU A 518 19.98 10.55 -3.34
C LEU A 518 19.04 11.65 -2.81
N THR A 519 19.41 12.89 -3.03
CA THR A 519 18.59 14.08 -2.75
C THR A 519 17.91 14.58 -4.03
N TRP A 520 16.81 15.33 -3.90
CA TRP A 520 16.15 15.95 -5.05
C TRP A 520 17.09 16.83 -5.88
N GLU A 521 17.94 17.60 -5.21
CA GLU A 521 18.90 18.48 -5.85
C GLU A 521 19.91 17.75 -6.72
N ASN A 522 20.29 16.53 -6.34
CA ASN A 522 21.22 15.70 -7.09
C ASN A 522 20.52 14.87 -8.17
N VAL A 523 19.32 14.35 -7.91
CA VAL A 523 18.58 13.46 -8.82
C VAL A 523 17.90 14.22 -9.97
N ALA A 524 17.31 15.39 -9.69
CA ALA A 524 16.56 16.15 -10.69
C ALA A 524 17.39 16.51 -11.94
N PRO A 525 18.67 16.93 -11.85
CA PRO A 525 19.50 17.21 -13.03
C PRO A 525 19.76 15.99 -13.93
N HIS A 526 19.65 14.78 -13.39
CA HIS A 526 19.90 13.52 -14.11
C HIS A 526 18.64 12.96 -14.80
N LEU A 527 17.48 13.61 -14.64
CA LEU A 527 16.29 13.23 -15.39
C LEU A 527 16.55 13.37 -16.91
N ALA A 528 16.27 12.30 -17.66
CA ALA A 528 16.41 12.28 -19.11
C ALA A 528 15.65 13.46 -19.77
N PRO A 529 16.08 13.97 -20.93
CA PRO A 529 15.44 15.13 -21.58
C PRO A 529 13.93 15.01 -21.75
N ALA A 530 13.43 13.81 -22.02
CA ALA A 530 11.98 13.53 -22.12
C ALA A 530 11.23 13.63 -20.78
N CYS A 531 11.95 13.52 -19.66
CA CYS A 531 11.42 13.49 -18.30
C CYS A 531 11.57 14.84 -17.55
N GLN A 532 12.28 15.81 -18.12
CA GLN A 532 12.58 17.11 -17.47
C GLN A 532 11.33 17.92 -17.12
N GLY A 533 10.19 17.66 -17.76
CA GLY A 533 8.91 18.24 -17.39
C GLY A 533 8.51 17.98 -15.93
N ALA A 534 8.94 16.84 -15.37
CA ALA A 534 8.70 16.49 -13.97
C ALA A 534 9.41 17.43 -12.98
N ILE A 535 10.51 18.10 -13.38
CA ILE A 535 11.21 19.07 -12.48
C ILE A 535 10.27 20.23 -12.13
N ASN A 536 9.66 20.84 -13.14
CA ASN A 536 8.71 21.94 -12.92
C ASN A 536 7.45 21.44 -12.18
N TYR A 537 6.99 20.23 -12.52
CA TYR A 537 5.85 19.59 -11.85
C TYR A 537 6.07 19.46 -10.35
N VAL A 538 7.18 18.85 -9.95
CA VAL A 538 7.55 18.69 -8.52
C VAL A 538 7.71 20.04 -7.84
N ASN A 539 8.44 20.97 -8.45
CA ASN A 539 8.70 22.29 -7.87
C ASN A 539 7.43 23.12 -7.65
N GLU A 540 6.45 23.04 -8.56
CA GLU A 540 5.19 23.77 -8.41
C GLU A 540 4.30 23.16 -7.29
N ILE A 541 4.29 21.82 -7.15
CA ILE A 541 3.53 21.14 -6.10
C ILE A 541 4.16 21.35 -4.72
N SER A 542 5.51 21.32 -4.63
CA SER A 542 6.25 21.47 -3.39
C SER A 542 6.57 22.93 -3.02
N ALA A 543 6.13 23.90 -3.81
CA ALA A 543 6.36 25.31 -3.54
C ALA A 543 5.77 25.73 -2.17
N PRO A 544 6.43 26.64 -1.43
CA PRO A 544 5.87 27.18 -0.20
C PRO A 544 4.52 27.86 -0.47
N GLN A 545 3.53 27.55 0.37
CA GLN A 545 2.17 28.11 0.32
C GLN A 545 2.00 29.26 1.30
#